data_592b116685129f95fbc964acfdf5a2f2
#
_entry.id   592b116685129f95fbc964acfdf5a2f2
#
_cell.length_a   1.000
_cell.length_b   1.000
_cell.length_c   1.000
_cell.angle_alpha   90.00
_cell.angle_beta   90.00
_cell.angle_gamma   90.00
#
_symmetry.space_group_name_H-M   'P 1'
#
loop_
_entity.id
_entity.type
_entity.pdbx_description
1 polymer ?
#
loop_
_entity_poly.entity_id
_entity_poly.type
_entity_poly.pdbx_seq_one_letter_code
_entity_poly.pdbx_strand_id
1 'polypeptide(L)'
;MDIERERGITIKAQTVKLNYKAKDGKDYILNIIDTPGHVDFSYEVSRSLYACEGSILIVDSTQGVEAQTLANVYQALDIDHEIVPVLNKVDLPASDLDRTKKQIEEVIGIDTESAIPCSGKTGEGIKDILEQIILTLPGPKGESLGDLKCLLVDSWYDTYLGVVILVRVIDGF
;
A
#
# COMPACT_ATOMS: atom_id res chain seq x y z
N MET A 1 -11.91 14.26 -5.64
CA MET A 1 -12.25 14.97 -6.90
C MET A 1 -13.49 14.34 -7.49
N ASP A 2 -14.28 15.08 -8.27
CA ASP A 2 -15.56 14.56 -8.78
C ASP A 2 -15.38 13.32 -9.68
N ILE A 3 -14.31 13.31 -10.50
CA ILE A 3 -13.96 12.18 -11.38
C ILE A 3 -13.61 10.90 -10.60
N GLU A 4 -12.94 11.00 -9.46
CA GLU A 4 -12.62 9.84 -8.60
C GLU A 4 -13.90 9.19 -8.05
N ARG A 5 -14.86 10.02 -7.62
CA ARG A 5 -16.16 9.55 -7.13
C ARG A 5 -17.02 8.95 -8.23
N GLU A 6 -17.00 9.56 -9.42
CA GLU A 6 -17.81 9.13 -10.57
C GLU A 6 -17.30 7.80 -11.15
N ARG A 7 -15.98 7.60 -11.20
CA ARG A 7 -15.36 6.39 -11.78
C ARG A 7 -14.93 5.34 -10.75
N GLY A 8 -14.95 5.69 -9.45
CA GLY A 8 -14.51 4.78 -8.38
C GLY A 8 -13.03 4.38 -8.46
N ILE A 9 -12.17 5.28 -8.98
CA ILE A 9 -10.73 5.07 -9.11
C ILE A 9 -9.96 6.11 -8.31
N THR A 10 -8.82 5.74 -7.74
CA THR A 10 -7.87 6.67 -7.15
C THR A 10 -7.01 7.28 -8.25
N ILE A 11 -6.98 8.61 -8.35
CA ILE A 11 -6.16 9.34 -9.33
C ILE A 11 -4.88 9.84 -8.67
N LYS A 12 -4.99 10.37 -7.46
CA LYS A 12 -3.86 10.93 -6.72
C LYS A 12 -3.60 10.12 -5.46
N ALA A 13 -2.33 9.82 -5.18
CA ALA A 13 -1.92 9.14 -3.95
C ALA A 13 -2.39 9.92 -2.71
N GLN A 14 -2.96 9.20 -1.74
CA GLN A 14 -3.46 9.76 -0.49
C GLN A 14 -2.77 9.09 0.69
N THR A 15 -2.39 9.90 1.67
CA THR A 15 -1.72 9.42 2.88
C THR A 15 -2.66 9.41 4.08
N VAL A 16 -2.60 8.35 4.86
CA VAL A 16 -3.35 8.21 6.12
C VAL A 16 -2.40 7.76 7.22
N LYS A 17 -2.45 8.46 8.35
CA LYS A 17 -1.74 8.07 9.58
C LYS A 17 -2.69 7.35 10.51
N LEU A 18 -2.34 6.11 10.87
CA LEU A 18 -3.08 5.30 11.84
C LEU A 18 -2.25 5.11 13.12
N ASN A 19 -2.88 5.32 14.27
CA ASN A 19 -2.36 4.87 15.55
C ASN A 19 -3.00 3.52 15.86
N TYR A 20 -2.20 2.48 15.97
CA TYR A 20 -2.69 1.12 16.15
C TYR A 20 -2.04 0.47 17.35
N LYS A 21 -2.86 -0.09 18.24
CA LYS A 21 -2.39 -0.92 19.36
C LYS A 21 -2.43 -2.38 18.94
N ALA A 22 -1.24 -2.96 18.76
CA ALA A 22 -1.09 -4.34 18.28
C ALA A 22 -1.37 -5.39 19.37
N LYS A 23 -1.49 -6.64 18.94
CA LYS A 23 -1.70 -7.79 19.84
C LYS A 23 -0.51 -8.01 20.80
N ASP A 24 0.69 -7.53 20.46
CA ASP A 24 1.87 -7.56 21.33
C ASP A 24 1.81 -6.52 22.48
N GLY A 25 0.77 -5.70 22.51
CA GLY A 25 0.51 -4.68 23.53
C GLY A 25 1.21 -3.34 23.26
N LYS A 26 2.01 -3.21 22.22
CA LYS A 26 2.68 -1.96 21.84
C LYS A 26 1.81 -1.08 20.96
N ASP A 27 2.10 0.21 21.00
CA ASP A 27 1.47 1.19 20.13
C ASP A 27 2.37 1.45 18.91
N TYR A 28 1.77 1.36 17.72
CA TYR A 28 2.43 1.58 16.43
C TYR A 28 1.80 2.76 15.70
N ILE A 29 2.62 3.45 14.94
CA ILE A 29 2.18 4.45 13.97
C ILE A 29 2.38 3.84 12.59
N LEU A 30 1.28 3.64 11.86
CA LEU A 30 1.30 3.16 10.50
C LEU A 30 0.95 4.34 9.58
N ASN A 31 1.87 4.68 8.68
CA ASN A 31 1.62 5.65 7.63
C ASN A 31 1.32 4.89 6.35
N ILE A 32 0.09 4.96 5.88
CA ILE A 32 -0.38 4.23 4.70
C ILE A 32 -0.53 5.21 3.55
N ILE A 33 -0.01 4.85 2.38
CA ILE A 33 -0.20 5.60 1.13
C ILE A 33 -1.10 4.76 0.23
N ASP A 34 -2.31 5.26 -0.06
CA ASP A 34 -3.19 4.70 -1.08
C ASP A 34 -2.73 5.19 -2.46
N THR A 35 -2.36 4.26 -3.33
CA THR A 35 -1.81 4.56 -4.66
C THR A 35 -2.84 4.29 -5.76
N PRO A 36 -2.80 5.06 -6.88
CA PRO A 36 -3.59 4.73 -8.04
C PRO A 36 -3.27 3.33 -8.58
N GLY A 37 -4.33 2.58 -8.97
CA GLY A 37 -4.14 1.28 -9.60
C GLY A 37 -3.85 1.35 -11.10
N HIS A 38 -4.20 2.45 -11.79
CA HIS A 38 -4.14 2.58 -13.23
C HIS A 38 -2.71 2.84 -13.74
N VAL A 39 -2.35 2.21 -14.86
CA VAL A 39 -0.98 2.29 -15.42
C VAL A 39 -0.55 3.70 -15.83
N ASP A 40 -1.47 4.58 -16.17
CA ASP A 40 -1.17 5.98 -16.51
C ASP A 40 -0.58 6.78 -15.35
N PHE A 41 -0.73 6.29 -14.11
CA PHE A 41 -0.24 6.91 -12.88
C PHE A 41 1.00 6.20 -12.31
N SER A 42 1.75 5.49 -13.15
CA SER A 42 2.94 4.73 -12.74
C SER A 42 4.01 5.58 -12.05
N TYR A 43 4.09 6.87 -12.40
CA TYR A 43 5.01 7.81 -11.77
C TYR A 43 4.65 8.08 -10.30
N GLU A 44 3.37 8.32 -10.00
CA GLU A 44 2.85 8.50 -8.64
C GLU A 44 3.05 7.23 -7.82
N VAL A 45 2.79 6.06 -8.42
CA VAL A 45 3.03 4.76 -7.78
C VAL A 45 4.49 4.60 -7.41
N SER A 46 5.40 4.82 -8.36
CA SER A 46 6.86 4.73 -8.14
C SER A 46 7.32 5.62 -6.98
N ARG A 47 6.92 6.89 -6.96
CA ARG A 47 7.31 7.82 -5.88
C ARG A 47 6.78 7.39 -4.53
N SER A 48 5.55 6.88 -4.49
CA SER A 48 4.93 6.37 -3.27
C SER A 48 5.67 5.14 -2.75
N LEU A 49 6.06 4.23 -3.63
CA LEU A 49 6.84 3.04 -3.27
C LEU A 49 8.19 3.43 -2.63
N TYR A 50 8.95 4.32 -3.25
CA TYR A 50 10.22 4.81 -2.66
C TYR A 50 10.05 5.51 -1.30
N ALA A 51 8.84 5.95 -0.98
CA ALA A 51 8.54 6.56 0.31
C ALA A 51 8.10 5.55 1.39
N CYS A 52 8.03 4.26 1.09
CA CYS A 52 7.54 3.22 1.99
C CYS A 52 8.61 2.17 2.28
N GLU A 53 8.47 1.44 3.38
CA GLU A 53 9.31 0.31 3.77
C GLU A 53 8.85 -1.02 3.17
N GLY A 54 7.64 -1.06 2.62
CA GLY A 54 7.05 -2.25 2.01
C GLY A 54 5.68 -1.96 1.43
N SER A 55 5.03 -2.97 0.89
CA SER A 55 3.79 -2.82 0.12
C SER A 55 2.74 -3.83 0.53
N ILE A 56 1.48 -3.43 0.41
CA ILE A 56 0.33 -4.32 0.51
C ILE A 56 -0.18 -4.56 -0.91
N LEU A 57 -0.17 -5.80 -1.35
CA LEU A 57 -0.73 -6.21 -2.63
C LEU A 57 -2.19 -6.60 -2.44
N ILE A 58 -3.12 -5.72 -2.82
CA ILE A 58 -4.56 -6.00 -2.71
C ILE A 58 -5.07 -6.53 -4.05
N VAL A 59 -5.55 -7.77 -4.04
CA VAL A 59 -6.13 -8.42 -5.22
C VAL A 59 -7.63 -8.66 -4.99
N ASP A 60 -8.44 -8.31 -5.98
CA ASP A 60 -9.87 -8.63 -6.00
C ASP A 60 -10.07 -10.13 -6.21
N SER A 61 -10.56 -10.83 -5.19
CA SER A 61 -10.74 -12.29 -5.24
C SER A 61 -11.82 -12.75 -6.21
N THR A 62 -12.60 -11.84 -6.77
CA THR A 62 -13.60 -12.16 -7.81
C THR A 62 -13.00 -12.08 -9.22
N GLN A 63 -12.04 -11.19 -9.42
CA GLN A 63 -11.41 -10.94 -10.73
C GLN A 63 -10.05 -11.65 -10.86
N GLY A 64 -9.30 -11.73 -9.76
CA GLY A 64 -7.95 -12.26 -9.73
C GLY A 64 -6.90 -11.21 -10.11
N VAL A 65 -5.74 -11.68 -10.56
CA VAL A 65 -4.60 -10.81 -10.93
C VAL A 65 -4.83 -10.17 -12.30
N GLU A 66 -4.89 -8.85 -12.32
CA GLU A 66 -5.07 -8.04 -13.53
C GLU A 66 -3.72 -7.47 -14.03
N ALA A 67 -3.67 -7.04 -15.30
CA ALA A 67 -2.45 -6.50 -15.91
C ALA A 67 -1.88 -5.28 -15.17
N GLN A 68 -2.74 -4.40 -14.67
CA GLN A 68 -2.34 -3.24 -13.86
C GLN A 68 -1.77 -3.63 -12.49
N THR A 69 -2.27 -4.73 -11.90
CA THR A 69 -1.72 -5.29 -10.66
C THR A 69 -0.28 -5.74 -10.89
N LEU A 70 -0.01 -6.42 -12.01
CA LEU A 70 1.33 -6.86 -12.40
C LEU A 70 2.30 -5.69 -12.58
N ALA A 71 1.88 -4.65 -13.30
CA ALA A 71 2.73 -3.49 -13.54
C ALA A 71 3.18 -2.81 -12.24
N ASN A 72 2.28 -2.70 -11.26
CA ASN A 72 2.57 -2.06 -9.97
C ASN A 72 3.39 -2.97 -9.04
N VAL A 73 3.08 -4.26 -9.00
CA VAL A 73 3.81 -5.19 -8.12
C VAL A 73 5.26 -5.38 -8.55
N TYR A 74 5.54 -5.41 -9.86
CA TYR A 74 6.92 -5.49 -10.34
C TYR A 74 7.73 -4.25 -9.96
N GLN A 75 7.14 -3.04 -9.95
CA GLN A 75 7.83 -1.86 -9.44
C GLN A 75 8.19 -1.97 -7.95
N ALA A 76 7.36 -2.62 -7.14
CA ALA A 76 7.65 -2.86 -5.74
C ALA A 76 8.76 -3.92 -5.55
N LEU A 77 8.73 -4.98 -6.36
CA LEU A 77 9.76 -6.02 -6.36
C LEU A 77 11.12 -5.50 -6.84
N ASP A 78 11.14 -4.61 -7.84
CA ASP A 78 12.38 -4.01 -8.38
C ASP A 78 13.14 -3.18 -7.33
N ILE A 79 12.50 -2.74 -6.27
CA ILE A 79 13.11 -1.99 -5.15
C ILE A 79 13.19 -2.82 -3.86
N ASP A 80 13.10 -4.14 -3.97
CA ASP A 80 13.21 -5.11 -2.87
C ASP A 80 12.18 -4.87 -1.72
N HIS A 81 10.97 -4.44 -2.06
CA HIS A 81 9.91 -4.34 -1.06
C HIS A 81 9.44 -5.70 -0.57
N GLU A 82 9.31 -5.83 0.74
CA GLU A 82 8.49 -6.87 1.33
C GLU A 82 7.03 -6.63 0.97
N ILE A 83 6.33 -7.67 0.53
CA ILE A 83 4.95 -7.56 0.04
C ILE A 83 4.03 -8.41 0.90
N VAL A 84 2.98 -7.79 1.43
CA VAL A 84 1.90 -8.47 2.15
C VAL A 84 0.74 -8.70 1.18
N PRO A 85 0.48 -9.95 0.73
CA PRO A 85 -0.64 -10.24 -0.16
C PRO A 85 -1.97 -10.24 0.61
N VAL A 86 -2.97 -9.59 0.02
CA VAL A 86 -4.31 -9.44 0.59
C VAL A 86 -5.36 -9.76 -0.48
N LEU A 87 -6.32 -10.62 -0.14
CA LEU A 87 -7.40 -11.04 -1.01
C LEU A 87 -8.70 -10.33 -0.60
N ASN A 88 -9.07 -9.31 -1.36
CA ASN A 88 -10.22 -8.47 -1.02
C ASN A 88 -11.52 -8.97 -1.65
N LYS A 89 -12.65 -8.46 -1.15
CA LYS A 89 -14.02 -8.75 -1.57
C LYS A 89 -14.48 -10.17 -1.28
N VAL A 90 -14.02 -10.74 -0.17
CA VAL A 90 -14.46 -12.10 0.27
C VAL A 90 -15.95 -12.19 0.63
N ASP A 91 -16.59 -11.03 0.83
CA ASP A 91 -18.03 -10.93 1.07
C ASP A 91 -18.87 -11.20 -0.19
N LEU A 92 -18.27 -11.26 -1.37
CA LEU A 92 -18.99 -11.49 -2.62
C LEU A 92 -19.07 -13.00 -2.96
N PRO A 93 -20.24 -13.48 -3.45
CA PRO A 93 -20.39 -14.90 -3.81
C PRO A 93 -19.48 -15.38 -4.93
N ALA A 94 -18.97 -14.48 -5.76
CA ALA A 94 -18.04 -14.78 -6.86
C ALA A 94 -16.56 -14.84 -6.41
N SER A 95 -16.29 -14.65 -5.11
CA SER A 95 -14.93 -14.73 -4.56
C SER A 95 -14.39 -16.16 -4.66
N ASP A 96 -13.19 -16.30 -5.21
CA ASP A 96 -12.45 -17.55 -5.34
C ASP A 96 -11.01 -17.37 -4.85
N LEU A 97 -10.80 -17.68 -3.58
CA LEU A 97 -9.52 -17.48 -2.91
C LEU A 97 -8.44 -18.42 -3.44
N ASP A 98 -8.77 -19.68 -3.68
CA ASP A 98 -7.79 -20.70 -4.12
C ASP A 98 -7.27 -20.36 -5.53
N ARG A 99 -8.16 -19.99 -6.43
CA ARG A 99 -7.79 -19.54 -7.77
C ARG A 99 -6.92 -18.28 -7.71
N THR A 100 -7.29 -17.31 -6.85
CA THR A 100 -6.55 -16.05 -6.76
C THR A 100 -5.16 -16.24 -6.15
N LYS A 101 -5.03 -17.06 -5.11
CA LYS A 101 -3.74 -17.45 -4.54
C LYS A 101 -2.84 -18.08 -5.59
N LYS A 102 -3.36 -19.08 -6.31
CA LYS A 102 -2.63 -19.76 -7.36
C LYS A 102 -2.16 -18.80 -8.47
N GLN A 103 -2.98 -17.84 -8.85
CA GLN A 103 -2.58 -16.81 -9.83
C GLN A 103 -1.45 -15.92 -9.29
N ILE A 104 -1.49 -15.50 -8.03
CA ILE A 104 -0.42 -14.70 -7.42
C ILE A 104 0.90 -15.48 -7.45
N GLU A 105 0.88 -16.75 -7.06
CA GLU A 105 2.07 -17.61 -7.05
C GLU A 105 2.62 -17.88 -8.46
N GLU A 106 1.77 -18.27 -9.41
CA GLU A 106 2.19 -18.64 -10.75
C GLU A 106 2.59 -17.45 -11.63
N VAL A 107 1.93 -16.29 -11.45
CA VAL A 107 2.13 -15.14 -12.35
C VAL A 107 3.07 -14.10 -11.75
N ILE A 108 3.02 -13.89 -10.44
CA ILE A 108 3.85 -12.90 -9.75
C ILE A 108 5.07 -13.55 -9.09
N GLY A 109 4.93 -14.78 -8.61
CA GLY A 109 5.99 -15.51 -7.90
C GLY A 109 6.08 -15.18 -6.41
N ILE A 110 5.03 -14.62 -5.82
CA ILE A 110 4.95 -14.31 -4.38
C ILE A 110 4.23 -15.45 -3.67
N ASP A 111 4.80 -15.91 -2.55
CA ASP A 111 4.17 -16.90 -1.66
C ASP A 111 2.86 -16.34 -1.09
N THR A 112 1.80 -17.13 -1.12
CA THR A 112 0.48 -16.78 -0.61
C THR A 112 0.08 -17.51 0.66
N GLU A 113 0.99 -18.22 1.34
CA GLU A 113 0.71 -18.90 2.61
C GLU A 113 0.20 -17.90 3.66
N SER A 114 0.82 -16.71 3.69
CA SER A 114 0.44 -15.61 4.57
C SER A 114 -0.63 -14.67 3.99
N ALA A 115 -1.23 -14.99 2.84
CA ALA A 115 -2.22 -14.12 2.20
C ALA A 115 -3.48 -13.99 3.05
N ILE A 116 -3.91 -12.75 3.30
CA ILE A 116 -5.01 -12.45 4.21
C ILE A 116 -6.30 -12.19 3.42
N PRO A 117 -7.35 -13.00 3.66
CA PRO A 117 -8.67 -12.70 3.13
C PRO A 117 -9.29 -11.51 3.86
N CYS A 118 -9.89 -10.59 3.12
CA CYS A 118 -10.53 -9.42 3.71
C CYS A 118 -11.74 -8.93 2.90
N SER A 119 -12.52 -8.07 3.54
CA SER A 119 -13.54 -7.27 2.87
C SER A 119 -13.43 -5.82 3.34
N GLY A 120 -13.04 -4.95 2.44
CA GLY A 120 -13.05 -3.50 2.68
C GLY A 120 -14.45 -2.94 2.93
N LYS A 121 -15.51 -3.68 2.52
CA LYS A 121 -16.91 -3.30 2.72
C LYS A 121 -17.42 -3.65 4.12
N THR A 122 -17.08 -4.84 4.62
CA THR A 122 -17.59 -5.34 5.92
C THR A 122 -16.62 -5.08 7.07
N GLY A 123 -15.34 -4.84 6.77
CA GLY A 123 -14.26 -4.71 7.74
C GLY A 123 -13.65 -6.05 8.16
N GLU A 124 -14.08 -7.16 7.58
CA GLU A 124 -13.51 -8.48 7.82
C GLU A 124 -12.03 -8.52 7.41
N GLY A 125 -11.18 -9.16 8.25
CA GLY A 125 -9.73 -9.32 7.99
C GLY A 125 -8.88 -8.08 8.17
N ILE A 126 -9.44 -6.88 8.36
CA ILE A 126 -8.67 -5.62 8.45
C ILE A 126 -7.66 -5.64 9.61
N LYS A 127 -8.06 -6.15 10.77
CA LYS A 127 -7.13 -6.25 11.92
C LYS A 127 -5.98 -7.21 11.65
N ASP A 128 -6.24 -8.30 10.94
CA ASP A 128 -5.19 -9.27 10.61
C ASP A 128 -4.20 -8.70 9.59
N ILE A 129 -4.66 -7.85 8.67
CA ILE A 129 -3.77 -7.08 7.78
C ILE A 129 -2.85 -6.18 8.59
N LEU A 130 -3.37 -5.40 9.56
CA LEU A 130 -2.56 -4.50 10.39
C LEU A 130 -1.53 -5.27 11.24
N GLU A 131 -1.91 -6.42 11.79
CA GLU A 131 -0.95 -7.30 12.48
C GLU A 131 0.12 -7.84 11.54
N GLN A 132 -0.25 -8.27 10.34
CA GLN A 132 0.70 -8.81 9.37
C GLN A 132 1.69 -7.73 8.89
N ILE A 133 1.25 -6.50 8.70
CA ILE A 133 2.14 -5.36 8.41
C ILE A 133 3.22 -5.25 9.46
N ILE A 134 2.85 -5.28 10.75
CA ILE A 134 3.78 -5.16 11.87
C ILE A 134 4.75 -6.33 11.95
N LEU A 135 4.29 -7.53 11.59
CA LEU A 135 5.09 -8.76 11.64
C LEU A 135 6.08 -8.86 10.47
N THR A 136 5.67 -8.40 9.29
CA THR A 136 6.41 -8.63 8.04
C THR A 136 7.24 -7.42 7.62
N LEU A 137 6.65 -6.22 7.67
CA LEU A 137 7.33 -5.04 7.14
C LEU A 137 8.38 -4.50 8.13
N PRO A 138 9.58 -4.12 7.65
CA PRO A 138 10.58 -3.52 8.50
C PRO A 138 10.15 -2.11 8.95
N GLY A 139 10.65 -1.67 10.08
CA GLY A 139 10.53 -0.26 10.48
C GLY A 139 11.42 0.65 9.64
N PRO A 140 11.17 1.97 9.66
CA PRO A 140 11.99 2.93 8.92
C PRO A 140 13.44 2.87 9.39
N LYS A 141 14.36 2.90 8.40
CA LYS A 141 15.80 2.94 8.63
C LYS A 141 16.28 4.38 8.43
N GLY A 142 17.04 4.92 9.38
CA GLY A 142 17.59 6.27 9.28
C GLY A 142 18.35 6.68 10.55
N GLU A 143 19.19 7.68 10.43
CA GLU A 143 19.96 8.25 11.55
C GLU A 143 19.29 9.53 12.06
N SER A 144 18.60 9.45 13.20
CA SER A 144 17.89 10.60 13.79
C SER A 144 18.81 11.77 14.19
N LEU A 145 20.11 11.51 14.42
CA LEU A 145 21.10 12.54 14.77
C LEU A 145 21.92 13.01 13.55
N GLY A 146 21.64 12.48 12.36
CA GLY A 146 22.31 12.89 11.13
C GLY A 146 21.79 14.22 10.58
N ASP A 147 22.41 14.69 9.50
CA ASP A 147 21.92 15.83 8.74
C ASP A 147 20.54 15.53 8.14
N LEU A 148 19.65 16.53 8.12
CA LEU A 148 18.33 16.36 7.57
C LEU A 148 18.37 15.95 6.09
N LYS A 149 17.85 14.77 5.78
CA LYS A 149 17.64 14.27 4.42
C LYS A 149 16.16 13.96 4.23
N CYS A 150 15.59 14.46 3.16
CA CYS A 150 14.20 14.25 2.83
C CYS A 150 14.04 13.75 1.40
N LEU A 151 13.10 12.82 1.21
CA LEU A 151 12.58 12.43 -0.08
C LEU A 151 11.31 13.24 -0.38
N LEU A 152 11.27 13.95 -1.50
CA LEU A 152 10.06 14.63 -1.96
C LEU A 152 9.08 13.60 -2.52
N VAL A 153 7.93 13.46 -1.85
CA VAL A 153 6.87 12.52 -2.26
C VAL A 153 5.87 13.19 -3.19
N ASP A 154 5.39 14.39 -2.81
CA ASP A 154 4.39 15.14 -3.60
C ASP A 154 4.54 16.64 -3.38
N SER A 155 3.95 17.44 -4.27
CA SER A 155 3.85 18.88 -4.09
C SER A 155 2.59 19.42 -4.77
N TRP A 156 1.97 20.43 -4.15
CA TRP A 156 0.80 21.12 -4.69
C TRP A 156 0.82 22.60 -4.31
N TYR A 157 0.01 23.36 -5.00
CA TYR A 157 -0.19 24.77 -4.69
C TYR A 157 -1.47 24.94 -3.88
N ASP A 158 -1.35 25.57 -2.72
CA ASP A 158 -2.46 26.02 -1.89
C ASP A 158 -2.61 27.54 -1.99
N THR A 159 -3.84 28.03 -2.11
CA THR A 159 -4.10 29.46 -2.30
C THR A 159 -3.72 30.33 -1.11
N TYR A 160 -3.62 29.75 0.09
CA TYR A 160 -3.27 30.44 1.33
C TYR A 160 -1.82 30.19 1.76
N LEU A 161 -1.33 28.98 1.58
CA LEU A 161 0.00 28.55 2.04
C LEU A 161 1.08 28.63 0.95
N GLY A 162 0.70 28.83 -0.30
CA GLY A 162 1.61 28.79 -1.45
C GLY A 162 1.96 27.35 -1.83
N VAL A 163 3.23 27.09 -2.12
CA VAL A 163 3.69 25.74 -2.45
C VAL A 163 3.79 24.90 -1.18
N VAL A 164 3.00 23.82 -1.13
CA VAL A 164 3.05 22.81 -0.07
C VAL A 164 3.77 21.58 -0.62
N ILE A 165 4.66 21.03 0.17
CA ILE A 165 5.41 19.82 -0.18
C ILE A 165 5.14 18.72 0.85
N LEU A 166 4.96 17.50 0.37
CA LEU A 166 4.93 16.29 1.18
C LEU A 166 6.29 15.62 1.08
N VAL A 167 6.96 15.46 2.21
CA VAL A 167 8.27 14.82 2.26
C VAL A 167 8.26 13.64 3.21
N ARG A 168 9.08 12.65 2.89
CA ARG A 168 9.50 11.63 3.85
C ARG A 168 10.85 12.04 4.42
N VAL A 169 10.95 12.16 5.72
CA VAL A 169 12.24 12.33 6.40
C VAL A 169 12.97 11.00 6.39
N ILE A 170 14.19 10.97 5.87
CA ILE A 170 15.06 9.79 5.81
C ILE A 170 16.02 9.82 7.01
N ASP A 171 16.76 10.92 7.18
CA ASP A 171 17.69 11.14 8.29
C ASP A 171 17.41 12.51 8.92
N GLY A 172 17.82 12.68 10.18
CA GLY A 172 17.63 13.92 10.93
C GLY A 172 16.17 14.18 11.33
N PHE A 173 15.88 15.44 11.72
CA PHE A 173 14.55 15.96 12.07
C PHE A 173 14.48 17.48 11.87
#